data_512c587f7baed3a849a1110d24859fa1
#
_entry.id   512c587f7baed3a849a1110d24859fa1
#
_cell.length_a   1.000
_cell.length_b   1.000
_cell.length_c   1.000
_cell.angle_alpha   90.00
_cell.angle_beta   90.00
_cell.angle_gamma   90.00
#
_symmetry.space_group_name_H-M   'P 1'
#
loop_
_entity.id
_entity.type
_entity.pdbx_description
1 polymer ?
#
loop_
_entity_poly.entity_id
_entity_poly.type
_entity_poly.pdbx_seq_one_letter_code
_entity_poly.pdbx_strand_id
1 'polypeptide(L)' 'FVSYQQAMDYYGLGYKPIVRLSHISGSVYKIGKKVLIRRNIFEEYLRNHVKRGTEEWEELLQ' A
#
# COMPACT_ATOMS: atom_id res chain seq x y z
N PHE A 1 -4.81 -9.76 -6.26
CA PHE A 1 -4.99 -8.32 -6.46
C PHE A 1 -6.15 -7.81 -5.61
N VAL A 2 -6.01 -6.63 -5.06
CA VAL A 2 -7.08 -6.00 -4.29
C VAL A 2 -7.27 -4.56 -4.75
N SER A 3 -8.49 -4.05 -4.55
CA SER A 3 -8.77 -2.64 -4.83
C SER A 3 -8.23 -1.78 -3.68
N TYR A 4 -8.24 -0.46 -3.89
CA TYR A 4 -7.86 0.44 -2.81
C TYR A 4 -8.75 0.26 -1.58
N GLN A 5 -10.05 0.12 -1.80
CA GLN A 5 -10.97 -0.06 -0.68
C GLN A 5 -10.67 -1.34 0.10
N GLN A 6 -10.43 -2.43 -0.62
CA GLN A 6 -10.09 -3.69 0.02
C GLN A 6 -8.78 -3.59 0.80
N ALA A 7 -7.80 -2.90 0.23
CA ALA A 7 -6.53 -2.72 0.91
C ALA A 7 -6.69 -1.86 2.17
N MET A 8 -7.50 -0.81 2.10
CA MET A 8 -7.78 0.02 3.27
C MET A 8 -8.36 -0.81 4.39
N ASP A 9 -9.32 -1.67 4.07
CA ASP A 9 -9.94 -2.52 5.06
C ASP A 9 -8.98 -3.58 5.59
N TYR A 10 -8.22 -4.17 4.69
CA TYR A 10 -7.33 -5.26 5.05
C TYR A 10 -6.17 -4.80 5.93
N TYR A 11 -5.57 -3.67 5.58
CA TYR A 11 -4.41 -3.16 6.32
C TYR A 11 -4.78 -2.15 7.40
N GLY A 12 -6.01 -1.74 7.46
CA GLY A 12 -6.44 -0.77 8.45
C GLY A 12 -5.88 0.62 8.24
N LEU A 13 -5.61 0.99 7.01
CA LEU A 13 -5.06 2.29 6.67
C LEU A 13 -6.07 3.14 5.91
N GLY A 14 -5.88 4.45 5.97
CA GLY A 14 -6.72 5.36 5.21
C GLY A 14 -6.40 5.37 3.73
N TYR A 15 -7.19 6.11 2.97
CA TYR A 15 -7.05 6.16 1.52
C TYR A 15 -5.68 6.70 1.07
N LYS A 16 -5.30 7.86 1.62
CA LYS A 16 -4.04 8.49 1.20
C LYS A 16 -2.81 7.63 1.46
N PRO A 17 -2.66 7.04 2.64
CA PRO A 17 -1.54 6.13 2.88
C PRO A 17 -1.52 4.95 1.92
N ILE A 18 -2.67 4.36 1.66
CA ILE A 18 -2.75 3.21 0.76
C ILE A 18 -2.32 3.61 -0.65
N VAL A 19 -2.82 4.72 -1.16
CA VAL A 19 -2.46 5.19 -2.50
C VAL A 19 -0.97 5.49 -2.57
N ARG A 20 -0.44 6.20 -1.59
CA ARG A 20 0.97 6.55 -1.57
C ARG A 20 1.87 5.32 -1.53
N LEU A 21 1.59 4.41 -0.61
CA LEU A 21 2.41 3.21 -0.46
C LEU A 21 2.33 2.31 -1.69
N SER A 22 1.16 2.19 -2.29
CA SER A 22 1.02 1.36 -3.47
C SER A 22 1.81 1.92 -4.65
N HIS A 23 1.85 3.23 -4.80
CA HIS A 23 2.64 3.86 -5.86
C HIS A 23 4.14 3.74 -5.60
N ILE A 24 4.56 4.01 -4.36
CA ILE A 24 5.97 3.94 -4.00
C ILE A 24 6.50 2.52 -4.17
N SER A 25 5.71 1.54 -3.79
CA SER A 25 6.13 0.14 -3.88
C SER A 25 6.07 -0.41 -5.29
N GLY A 26 5.45 0.32 -6.21
CA GLY A 26 5.28 -0.17 -7.57
C GLY A 26 4.27 -1.29 -7.69
N SER A 27 3.32 -1.37 -6.75
CA SER A 27 2.35 -2.45 -6.73
C SER A 27 1.02 -2.09 -7.38
N VAL A 28 0.92 -0.90 -7.94
CA VAL A 28 -0.32 -0.45 -8.60
C VAL A 28 -0.39 -0.97 -10.02
N TYR A 29 -1.50 -1.59 -10.33
CA TYR A 29 -1.79 -2.07 -11.70
C TYR A 29 -3.09 -1.44 -12.15
N LYS A 30 -3.07 -0.84 -13.32
CA LYS A 30 -4.25 -0.21 -13.87
C LYS A 30 -4.74 -1.05 -15.04
N ILE A 31 -5.95 -1.57 -14.93
CA ILE A 31 -6.57 -2.38 -15.98
C ILE A 31 -7.85 -1.69 -16.38
N GLY A 32 -7.83 -1.05 -17.55
CA GLY A 32 -8.96 -0.25 -17.98
C GLY A 32 -9.19 0.90 -17.00
N LYS A 33 -10.38 0.95 -16.43
CA LYS A 33 -10.72 1.97 -15.44
C LYS A 33 -10.50 1.53 -14.01
N LYS A 34 -10.07 0.28 -13.82
CA LYS A 34 -9.86 -0.25 -12.48
C LYS A 34 -8.42 -0.11 -12.07
N VAL A 35 -8.23 0.22 -10.80
CA VAL A 35 -6.90 0.28 -10.21
C VAL A 35 -6.83 -0.81 -9.15
N LEU A 36 -5.81 -1.66 -9.29
CA LEU A 36 -5.64 -2.80 -8.40
C LEU A 36 -4.25 -2.76 -7.79
N ILE A 37 -4.14 -3.32 -6.59
CA ILE A 37 -2.88 -3.43 -5.88
C ILE A 37 -2.47 -4.89 -5.85
N ARG A 38 -1.25 -5.16 -6.28
CA ARG A 38 -0.71 -6.50 -6.17
C ARG A 38 -0.14 -6.69 -4.76
N ARG A 39 -0.83 -7.48 -3.97
CA ARG A 39 -0.49 -7.63 -2.56
C ARG A 39 0.92 -8.13 -2.31
N ASN A 40 1.40 -9.05 -3.12
CA ASN A 40 2.74 -9.58 -2.94
C ASN A 40 3.80 -8.49 -2.94
N ILE A 41 3.71 -7.60 -3.93
CA ILE A 41 4.67 -6.51 -4.06
C ILE A 41 4.48 -5.50 -2.93
N PHE A 42 3.22 -5.19 -2.62
CA PHE A 42 2.90 -4.23 -1.56
C PHE A 42 3.44 -4.70 -0.22
N GLU A 43 3.17 -5.96 0.14
CA GLU A 43 3.59 -6.50 1.42
C GLU A 43 5.10 -6.68 1.50
N GLU A 44 5.73 -7.03 0.39
CA GLU A 44 7.17 -7.13 0.35
C GLU A 44 7.83 -5.78 0.62
N TYR A 45 7.28 -4.72 0.03
CA TYR A 45 7.76 -3.38 0.29
C TYR A 45 7.63 -3.03 1.78
N LEU A 46 6.48 -3.34 2.36
CA LEU A 46 6.26 -3.07 3.78
C LEU A 46 7.26 -3.81 4.66
N ARG A 47 7.53 -5.07 4.33
CA ARG A 47 8.51 -5.84 5.11
C ARG A 47 9.91 -5.28 5.03
N ASN A 48 10.27 -4.77 3.87
CA ASN A 48 11.64 -4.30 3.63
C ASN A 48 11.86 -2.86 4.11
N HIS A 49 10.83 -2.05 4.11
CA HIS A 49 10.96 -0.62 4.35
C HIS A 49 10.25 -0.14 5.60
N VAL A 50 9.27 -0.88 6.09
CA VAL A 50 8.58 -0.54 7.33
C VAL A 50 9.02 -1.54 8.37
N LYS A 51 9.93 -1.10 9.21
CA LYS A 51 10.39 -1.95 10.30
C LYS A 51 9.41 -1.83 11.45
N ARG A 52 9.73 -2.42 12.56
CA ARG A 52 8.81 -2.56 13.67
C ARG A 52 8.38 -1.28 14.34
N GLY A 53 8.97 -0.19 14.10
CA GLY A 53 8.64 1.04 14.79
C GLY A 53 7.50 1.75 14.12
N THR A 54 6.63 2.34 14.90
CA THR A 54 5.56 3.18 14.37
C THR A 54 6.13 4.42 13.69
N GLU A 55 7.31 4.82 14.08
CA GLU A 55 7.93 6.01 13.51
C GLU A 55 8.18 5.90 12.01
N GLU A 56 8.65 4.75 11.57
CA GLU A 56 8.89 4.55 10.15
C GLU A 56 7.60 4.52 9.36
N TRP A 57 6.55 3.99 9.96
CA TRP A 57 5.23 4.05 9.37
C TRP A 57 4.80 5.49 9.14
N GLU A 58 5.00 6.34 10.13
CA GLU A 58 4.61 7.72 10.02
C GLU A 58 5.34 8.45 8.91
N GLU A 59 6.62 8.18 8.75
CA GLU A 59 7.40 8.78 7.66
C GLU A 59 6.87 8.36 6.30
N LEU A 60 6.53 7.10 6.14
CA LEU A 60 6.02 6.61 4.87
C LEU A 60 4.61 7.11 4.59
N LEU A 61 3.85 7.40 5.62
CA LEU A 61 2.47 7.85 5.47
C LEU A 61 2.34 9.35 5.24
N GLN A 62 3.40 10.08 5.45
CA GLN A 62 3.43 11.53 5.19
C GLN A 62 3.89 11.83 3.75
#